data_6499260eb88a4b5e22b10fac31f443dc
#
_entry.id   6499260eb88a4b5e22b10fac31f443dc
#
_cell.length_a   1.000
_cell.length_b   1.000
_cell.length_c   1.000
_cell.angle_alpha   90.00
_cell.angle_beta   90.00
_cell.angle_gamma   90.00
#
_symmetry.space_group_name_H-M   'P 1'
#
loop_
_entity.id
_entity.type
_entity.pdbx_description
1 polymer ?
#
loop_
_entity_poly.entity_id
_entity_poly.type
_entity_poly.pdbx_seq_one_letter_code
_entity_poly.pdbx_strand_id
1 'polypeptide(L)'
;MPYFHGTKSPNNNIGAMDGSHTAKAENNDGQMNVVEDVELGNKESYTTVEDPISIAAERALLWKQDKRIVPLSAAIYFLCYLDRSNIGNAKILNSSTHDDLMSETDMTNYQYTIALMVFLVAYGLFEVPSNVLLKKLRPSRWIAILMFGWGACSMGLSGAHNYGTVVGVRFVLGIFEAGLFPGLVYYLTFWYKSDERSIRVAFILASATLAGAFGGAIAYGVGHMNQSHGISAWRWLFIIEGAPSCLSALFVLLFLPDYPETVAWLSGEERTLALRRLHIEGSKGLHKSNWWQDTKATLVDWRLWGHYAVYFGISTPFSSLSLFTPSITAGLGYEDLQAQLMTVPPYAVAYVVQILVSWSADHFNSRGLHSAVMATVGACGFLASAALPADAYLHRYGCLIVAATGAFACIPPLLGWLSSNIFSTGSVGLAIALNIGLAGAPGQIAGVWIYKADEAEIGYPTGHWTNCGLLFFVAVGCVLLRVYYGWKNRRLYV
;
A
#
# COMPACT_ATOMS: atom_id res chain seq x y z
N MET A 1 -17.52 -18.11 9.93
CA MET A 1 -18.24 -18.93 10.93
C MET A 1 -17.32 -19.20 12.09
N PRO A 2 -17.69 -18.83 13.31
CA PRO A 2 -18.05 -19.83 14.28
C PRO A 2 -19.41 -19.52 14.92
N TYR A 3 -20.09 -20.59 15.29
CA TYR A 3 -21.30 -20.65 16.03
C TYR A 3 -21.12 -20.09 17.43
N PHE A 4 -22.10 -19.28 17.91
CA PHE A 4 -22.29 -19.05 19.32
C PHE A 4 -23.66 -19.61 19.71
N HIS A 5 -23.61 -20.58 20.63
CA HIS A 5 -24.73 -21.15 21.35
C HIS A 5 -25.33 -20.12 22.31
N GLY A 6 -26.67 -20.10 22.32
CA GLY A 6 -27.42 -19.33 23.26
C GLY A 6 -27.35 -19.88 24.67
N THR A 7 -27.36 -19.00 25.64
CA THR A 7 -27.71 -19.29 27.03
C THR A 7 -28.86 -18.39 27.48
N LYS A 8 -29.80 -19.04 28.10
CA LYS A 8 -31.09 -18.57 28.59
C LYS A 8 -30.95 -17.44 29.61
N SER A 9 -31.85 -16.46 29.43
CA SER A 9 -32.23 -15.48 30.44
C SER A 9 -33.05 -16.15 31.60
N PRO A 10 -32.87 -15.76 32.83
CA PRO A 10 -33.92 -15.94 33.84
C PRO A 10 -34.74 -14.66 34.03
N ASN A 11 -36.06 -14.86 34.00
CA ASN A 11 -37.06 -13.91 34.47
C ASN A 11 -36.78 -13.48 35.89
N ASN A 12 -36.96 -12.20 36.18
CA ASN A 12 -37.45 -11.74 37.46
C ASN A 12 -38.31 -10.49 37.31
N ASN A 13 -39.60 -10.68 37.56
CA ASN A 13 -40.53 -9.65 38.01
C ASN A 13 -40.05 -9.06 39.34
N ILE A 14 -40.23 -7.77 39.53
CA ILE A 14 -40.67 -7.12 40.81
C ILE A 14 -40.82 -5.61 40.56
N GLY A 15 -42.02 -5.13 40.78
CA GLY A 15 -42.38 -4.07 41.68
C GLY A 15 -42.23 -2.62 41.20
N ALA A 16 -43.37 -2.04 40.86
CA ALA A 16 -43.58 -0.59 40.86
C ALA A 16 -43.29 0.02 42.24
N MET A 17 -42.47 1.05 42.30
CA MET A 17 -42.50 2.03 43.38
C MET A 17 -42.32 3.45 42.82
N ASP A 18 -43.35 4.23 43.05
CA ASP A 18 -43.49 5.65 42.91
C ASP A 18 -42.47 6.38 43.81
N GLY A 19 -41.83 7.41 43.32
CA GLY A 19 -40.88 8.18 44.16
C GLY A 19 -40.32 9.39 43.44
N SER A 20 -41.11 10.46 43.36
CA SER A 20 -40.67 11.80 43.01
C SER A 20 -39.57 12.31 43.95
N HIS A 21 -38.34 12.46 43.47
CA HIS A 21 -37.34 13.30 44.12
C HIS A 21 -36.88 14.42 43.17
N THR A 22 -37.40 15.61 43.47
CA THR A 22 -36.88 16.87 42.95
C THR A 22 -35.54 17.17 43.63
N ALA A 23 -34.48 17.15 42.83
CA ALA A 23 -33.19 17.71 43.24
C ALA A 23 -33.12 19.19 42.87
N LYS A 24 -33.12 20.09 43.83
CA LYS A 24 -32.81 21.52 43.69
C LYS A 24 -31.28 21.66 43.62
N ALA A 25 -30.80 22.22 42.54
CA ALA A 25 -29.43 22.78 42.45
C ALA A 25 -29.58 24.31 42.65
N GLU A 26 -29.07 24.84 43.74
CA GLU A 26 -28.87 26.26 43.97
C GLU A 26 -27.60 26.71 43.23
N ASN A 27 -27.76 27.64 42.28
CA ASN A 27 -26.65 28.43 41.79
C ASN A 27 -26.70 29.82 42.40
N ASN A 28 -25.58 30.23 42.97
CA ASN A 28 -25.33 31.52 43.62
C ASN A 28 -25.26 32.65 42.55
N ASP A 29 -26.38 33.16 42.13
CA ASP A 29 -26.54 34.55 41.66
C ASP A 29 -28.03 34.81 41.48
N GLY A 30 -28.58 35.66 42.31
CA GLY A 30 -30.02 35.94 42.43
C GLY A 30 -30.63 36.64 41.24
N GLN A 31 -30.95 35.92 40.19
CA GLN A 31 -31.94 36.33 39.19
C GLN A 31 -32.84 35.17 38.83
N MET A 32 -34.12 35.34 39.14
CA MET A 32 -35.19 34.42 38.80
C MET A 32 -35.53 34.59 37.31
N ASN A 33 -35.09 33.65 36.48
CA ASN A 33 -35.60 33.57 35.11
C ASN A 33 -36.79 32.62 35.07
N VAL A 34 -37.95 33.18 34.79
CA VAL A 34 -39.17 32.46 34.42
C VAL A 34 -38.91 31.75 33.09
N VAL A 35 -38.82 30.43 33.07
CA VAL A 35 -38.82 29.65 31.87
C VAL A 35 -40.28 29.40 31.51
N GLU A 36 -40.73 29.97 30.40
CA GLU A 36 -42.01 29.65 29.78
C GLU A 36 -42.03 28.17 29.38
N ASP A 37 -43.15 27.52 29.75
CA ASP A 37 -43.45 26.13 29.37
C ASP A 37 -43.62 26.09 27.84
N VAL A 38 -42.60 25.59 27.15
CA VAL A 38 -42.70 25.19 25.75
C VAL A 38 -43.42 23.84 25.72
N GLU A 39 -44.64 23.83 25.21
CA GLU A 39 -45.40 22.62 24.86
C GLU A 39 -44.52 21.63 24.10
N LEU A 40 -44.19 20.56 24.76
CA LEU A 40 -43.60 19.36 24.13
C LEU A 40 -44.67 18.69 23.28
N GLY A 41 -44.82 19.19 22.04
CA GLY A 41 -45.53 18.46 21.00
C GLY A 41 -44.98 17.04 20.88
N ASN A 42 -45.89 16.06 20.89
CA ASN A 42 -45.67 14.63 20.69
C ASN A 42 -44.56 14.36 19.64
N LYS A 43 -43.33 14.18 20.07
CA LYS A 43 -42.34 13.47 19.27
C LYS A 43 -42.69 11.99 19.36
N GLU A 44 -43.51 11.52 18.40
CA GLU A 44 -43.54 10.11 18.08
C GLU A 44 -42.11 9.67 17.88
N SER A 45 -41.58 8.96 18.85
CA SER A 45 -40.34 8.24 18.76
C SER A 45 -40.57 7.10 17.74
N TYR A 46 -40.34 7.41 16.47
CA TYR A 46 -40.15 6.36 15.47
C TYR A 46 -38.82 5.67 15.79
N THR A 47 -38.88 4.72 16.73
CA THR A 47 -37.94 3.62 16.75
C THR A 47 -38.21 2.81 15.50
N THR A 48 -37.67 3.24 14.35
CA THR A 48 -37.55 2.38 13.19
C THR A 48 -36.70 1.21 13.67
N VAL A 49 -37.36 0.09 13.95
CA VAL A 49 -36.70 -1.21 14.06
C VAL A 49 -36.06 -1.41 12.68
N GLU A 50 -34.76 -1.11 12.61
CA GLU A 50 -34.02 -1.25 11.38
C GLU A 50 -34.02 -2.74 11.03
N ASP A 51 -34.70 -3.12 9.95
CA ASP A 51 -34.69 -4.50 9.45
C ASP A 51 -33.23 -4.99 9.32
N PRO A 52 -32.93 -6.21 9.79
CA PRO A 52 -31.59 -6.75 9.72
C PRO A 52 -31.15 -6.80 8.25
N ILE A 53 -29.96 -6.27 7.95
CA ILE A 53 -29.40 -6.29 6.59
C ILE A 53 -29.30 -7.73 6.13
N SER A 54 -29.94 -8.06 5.01
CA SER A 54 -29.86 -9.40 4.42
C SER A 54 -28.41 -9.69 4.00
N ILE A 55 -27.80 -10.75 4.53
CA ILE A 55 -26.45 -11.21 4.19
C ILE A 55 -26.32 -11.47 2.68
N ALA A 56 -27.38 -11.94 2.04
CA ALA A 56 -27.40 -12.19 0.60
C ALA A 56 -27.32 -10.88 -0.20
N ALA A 57 -28.09 -9.85 0.20
CA ALA A 57 -28.06 -8.53 -0.44
C ALA A 57 -26.70 -7.85 -0.26
N GLU A 58 -26.12 -7.99 0.94
CA GLU A 58 -24.79 -7.45 1.22
C GLU A 58 -23.69 -8.09 0.37
N ARG A 59 -23.70 -9.42 0.22
CA ARG A 59 -22.78 -10.15 -0.66
C ARG A 59 -22.94 -9.77 -2.13
N ALA A 60 -24.19 -9.62 -2.60
CA ALA A 60 -24.46 -9.20 -3.98
C ALA A 60 -23.92 -7.80 -4.26
N LEU A 61 -24.13 -6.86 -3.32
CA LEU A 61 -23.61 -5.51 -3.40
C LEU A 61 -22.08 -5.50 -3.44
N LEU A 62 -21.43 -6.22 -2.51
CA LEU A 62 -19.96 -6.32 -2.47
C LEU A 62 -19.40 -6.87 -3.79
N TRP A 63 -19.97 -7.94 -4.30
CA TRP A 63 -19.53 -8.50 -5.58
C TRP A 63 -19.66 -7.53 -6.76
N LYS A 64 -20.71 -6.71 -6.75
CA LYS A 64 -20.95 -5.66 -7.75
C LYS A 64 -19.94 -4.51 -7.65
N GLN A 65 -19.55 -4.14 -6.42
CA GLN A 65 -18.49 -3.15 -6.13
C GLN A 65 -17.12 -3.71 -6.51
N ASP A 66 -16.80 -4.93 -6.07
CA ASP A 66 -15.50 -5.56 -6.28
C ASP A 66 -15.15 -5.68 -7.76
N LYS A 67 -16.09 -6.08 -8.61
CA LYS A 67 -15.88 -6.18 -10.07
C LYS A 67 -15.47 -4.86 -10.75
N ARG A 68 -15.80 -3.71 -10.17
CA ARG A 68 -15.55 -2.40 -10.76
C ARG A 68 -14.40 -1.66 -10.12
N ILE A 69 -14.26 -1.77 -8.80
CA ILE A 69 -13.32 -0.96 -8.02
C ILE A 69 -11.96 -1.65 -7.91
N VAL A 70 -11.95 -2.93 -7.55
CA VAL A 70 -10.71 -3.65 -7.26
C VAL A 70 -9.83 -3.83 -8.50
N PRO A 71 -10.33 -4.33 -9.67
CA PRO A 71 -9.49 -4.48 -10.86
C PRO A 71 -8.95 -3.15 -11.37
N LEU A 72 -9.76 -2.09 -11.34
CA LEU A 72 -9.33 -0.78 -11.79
C LEU A 72 -8.25 -0.20 -10.85
N SER A 73 -8.45 -0.28 -9.53
CA SER A 73 -7.45 0.15 -8.54
C SER A 73 -6.16 -0.66 -8.63
N ALA A 74 -6.26 -1.96 -8.86
CA ALA A 74 -5.10 -2.83 -9.07
C ALA A 74 -4.36 -2.49 -10.38
N ALA A 75 -5.09 -2.20 -11.47
CA ALA A 75 -4.50 -1.79 -12.74
C ALA A 75 -3.79 -0.43 -12.63
N ILE A 76 -4.37 0.53 -11.91
CA ILE A 76 -3.73 1.83 -11.63
C ILE A 76 -2.41 1.63 -10.89
N TYR A 77 -2.40 0.80 -9.85
CA TYR A 77 -1.20 0.56 -9.06
C TYR A 77 -0.17 -0.30 -9.80
N PHE A 78 -0.62 -1.22 -10.64
CA PHE A 78 0.21 -1.99 -11.56
C PHE A 78 1.01 -1.08 -12.50
N LEU A 79 0.35 -0.14 -13.18
CA LEU A 79 1.01 0.80 -14.09
C LEU A 79 1.99 1.72 -13.34
N CYS A 80 1.59 2.25 -12.19
CA CYS A 80 2.46 3.06 -11.36
C CYS A 80 3.75 2.32 -10.98
N TYR A 81 3.61 1.05 -10.57
CA TYR A 81 4.76 0.27 -10.12
C TYR A 81 5.65 -0.20 -11.28
N LEU A 82 5.06 -0.44 -12.44
CA LEU A 82 5.77 -0.74 -13.68
C LEU A 82 6.70 0.43 -14.06
N ASP A 83 6.14 1.65 -14.16
CA ASP A 83 6.89 2.88 -14.47
C ASP A 83 7.99 3.17 -13.43
N ARG A 84 7.73 2.90 -12.15
CA ARG A 84 8.71 3.09 -11.07
C ARG A 84 9.92 2.18 -11.18
N SER A 85 9.68 0.88 -11.44
CA SER A 85 10.73 -0.15 -11.44
C SER A 85 11.56 -0.16 -12.73
N ASN A 86 11.07 0.47 -13.76
CA ASN A 86 11.61 0.44 -15.11
C ASN A 86 13.07 0.88 -15.23
N ILE A 87 13.50 1.80 -14.40
CA ILE A 87 14.89 2.28 -14.40
C ILE A 87 15.88 1.16 -13.99
N GLY A 88 15.46 0.19 -13.20
CA GLY A 88 16.27 -0.99 -12.88
C GLY A 88 16.54 -1.86 -14.11
N ASN A 89 15.53 -2.02 -14.96
CA ASN A 89 15.64 -2.73 -16.21
C ASN A 89 16.50 -1.93 -17.22
N ALA A 90 16.26 -0.61 -17.34
CA ALA A 90 16.98 0.28 -18.25
C ALA A 90 18.49 0.35 -17.98
N LYS A 91 18.92 0.08 -16.74
CA LYS A 91 20.33 0.06 -16.34
C LYS A 91 21.12 -1.06 -17.02
N ILE A 92 20.51 -2.23 -17.24
CA ILE A 92 21.22 -3.41 -17.73
C ILE A 92 20.80 -3.80 -19.16
N LEU A 93 19.74 -3.18 -19.70
CA LEU A 93 19.18 -3.51 -21.00
C LEU A 93 20.18 -3.13 -22.11
N ASN A 94 20.66 -4.12 -22.86
CA ASN A 94 21.67 -3.97 -23.93
C ASN A 94 22.99 -3.33 -23.43
N SER A 95 23.41 -3.63 -22.21
CA SER A 95 24.66 -3.12 -21.64
C SER A 95 25.91 -3.65 -22.37
N SER A 96 25.86 -4.82 -22.96
CA SER A 96 26.95 -5.38 -23.76
C SER A 96 27.26 -4.57 -25.05
N THR A 97 26.26 -3.85 -25.58
CA THR A 97 26.41 -2.97 -26.74
C THR A 97 26.63 -1.51 -26.38
N HIS A 98 26.69 -1.17 -25.08
CA HIS A 98 26.75 0.20 -24.54
C HIS A 98 25.54 1.08 -24.93
N ASP A 99 24.41 0.46 -25.27
CA ASP A 99 23.14 1.14 -25.58
C ASP A 99 22.20 1.19 -24.35
N ASP A 100 22.75 1.12 -23.14
CA ASP A 100 22.03 1.21 -21.88
C ASP A 100 21.90 2.65 -21.36
N LEU A 101 21.02 2.86 -20.38
CA LEU A 101 20.79 4.18 -19.79
C LEU A 101 22.05 4.83 -19.24
N MET A 102 22.93 4.07 -18.57
CA MET A 102 24.11 4.64 -17.94
C MET A 102 25.15 5.06 -18.97
N SER A 103 25.38 4.24 -19.97
CA SER A 103 26.36 4.50 -21.04
C SER A 103 25.94 5.71 -21.89
N GLU A 104 24.67 5.82 -22.28
CA GLU A 104 24.19 6.93 -23.12
C GLU A 104 24.02 8.27 -22.38
N THR A 105 23.94 8.25 -21.06
CA THR A 105 23.81 9.48 -20.24
C THR A 105 25.08 9.85 -19.47
N ASP A 106 26.19 9.14 -19.73
CA ASP A 106 27.49 9.29 -19.07
C ASP A 106 27.37 9.28 -17.53
N MET A 107 26.49 8.42 -16.98
CA MET A 107 26.27 8.33 -15.55
C MET A 107 27.20 7.32 -14.89
N THR A 108 27.80 7.73 -13.78
CA THR A 108 28.47 6.80 -12.87
C THR A 108 27.47 6.00 -12.02
N ASN A 109 27.88 4.86 -11.47
CA ASN A 109 27.05 4.07 -10.55
C ASN A 109 26.58 4.89 -9.34
N TYR A 110 27.41 5.82 -8.83
CA TYR A 110 27.06 6.72 -7.75
C TYR A 110 25.94 7.70 -8.16
N GLN A 111 26.04 8.29 -9.34
CA GLN A 111 25.02 9.19 -9.91
C GLN A 111 23.69 8.46 -10.17
N TYR A 112 23.75 7.21 -10.62
CA TYR A 112 22.56 6.37 -10.74
C TYR A 112 21.88 6.15 -9.39
N THR A 113 22.65 5.82 -8.35
CA THR A 113 22.12 5.68 -6.99
C THR A 113 21.46 6.97 -6.51
N ILE A 114 22.06 8.15 -6.78
CA ILE A 114 21.44 9.45 -6.46
C ILE A 114 20.12 9.63 -7.24
N ALA A 115 20.05 9.28 -8.52
CA ALA A 115 18.82 9.40 -9.31
C ALA A 115 17.67 8.55 -8.73
N LEU A 116 17.97 7.36 -8.19
CA LEU A 116 17.01 6.54 -7.46
C LEU A 116 16.59 7.18 -6.14
N MET A 117 17.55 7.72 -5.38
CA MET A 117 17.27 8.33 -4.08
C MET A 117 16.45 9.63 -4.19
N VAL A 118 16.75 10.47 -5.18
CA VAL A 118 16.03 11.74 -5.42
C VAL A 118 14.55 11.50 -5.69
N PHE A 119 14.22 10.47 -6.45
CA PHE A 119 12.83 10.03 -6.62
C PHE A 119 12.18 9.67 -5.29
N LEU A 120 12.85 8.86 -4.45
CA LEU A 120 12.30 8.42 -3.15
C LEU A 120 12.17 9.57 -2.15
N VAL A 121 13.07 10.55 -2.18
CA VAL A 121 12.97 11.79 -1.38
C VAL A 121 11.75 12.59 -1.81
N ALA A 122 11.56 12.82 -3.11
CA ALA A 122 10.37 13.51 -3.62
C ALA A 122 9.09 12.76 -3.25
N TYR A 123 9.07 11.44 -3.44
CA TYR A 123 7.96 10.57 -3.08
C TYR A 123 7.58 10.74 -1.61
N GLY A 124 8.52 10.61 -0.68
CA GLY A 124 8.26 10.74 0.76
C GLY A 124 7.80 12.15 1.17
N LEU A 125 8.39 13.21 0.61
CA LEU A 125 8.02 14.60 0.92
C LEU A 125 6.61 14.97 0.44
N PHE A 126 6.22 14.50 -0.74
CA PHE A 126 4.93 14.84 -1.35
C PHE A 126 3.81 13.86 -1.03
N GLU A 127 4.07 12.77 -0.30
CA GLU A 127 3.09 11.76 0.12
C GLU A 127 1.91 12.39 0.89
N VAL A 128 2.19 13.13 1.95
CA VAL A 128 1.16 13.77 2.79
C VAL A 128 0.44 14.91 2.05
N PRO A 129 1.14 15.85 1.37
CA PRO A 129 0.49 16.87 0.56
C PRO A 129 -0.46 16.30 -0.50
N SER A 130 -0.05 15.25 -1.21
CA SER A 130 -0.89 14.59 -2.22
C SER A 130 -2.19 14.04 -1.62
N ASN A 131 -2.11 13.38 -0.45
CA ASN A 131 -3.30 12.88 0.25
C ASN A 131 -4.24 13.98 0.76
N VAL A 132 -3.70 15.14 1.13
CA VAL A 132 -4.52 16.31 1.46
C VAL A 132 -5.29 16.82 0.23
N LEU A 133 -4.65 16.83 -0.95
CA LEU A 133 -5.29 17.20 -2.20
C LEU A 133 -6.36 16.20 -2.62
N LEU A 134 -6.12 14.90 -2.45
CA LEU A 134 -7.12 13.84 -2.68
C LEU A 134 -8.39 14.06 -1.84
N LYS A 135 -8.25 14.49 -0.58
CA LYS A 135 -9.40 14.78 0.30
C LYS A 135 -10.21 16.00 -0.15
N LYS A 136 -9.58 16.95 -0.84
CA LYS A 136 -10.22 18.19 -1.34
C LYS A 136 -10.83 18.03 -2.73
N LEU A 137 -10.21 17.20 -3.55
CA LEU A 137 -10.61 16.91 -4.92
C LEU A 137 -11.42 15.61 -4.99
N ARG A 138 -12.06 15.36 -6.11
CA ARG A 138 -12.69 14.07 -6.38
C ARG A 138 -11.60 13.01 -6.65
N PRO A 139 -11.73 11.79 -6.10
CA PRO A 139 -10.75 10.73 -6.30
C PRO A 139 -10.40 10.47 -7.76
N SER A 140 -11.41 10.35 -8.64
CA SER A 140 -11.21 10.11 -10.08
C SER A 140 -10.34 11.19 -10.74
N ARG A 141 -10.58 12.46 -10.42
CA ARG A 141 -9.84 13.59 -10.99
C ARG A 141 -8.39 13.63 -10.49
N TRP A 142 -8.20 13.47 -9.18
CA TRP A 142 -6.86 13.55 -8.60
C TRP A 142 -5.98 12.39 -9.08
N ILE A 143 -6.50 11.16 -9.04
CA ILE A 143 -5.78 9.97 -9.51
C ILE A 143 -5.46 10.10 -11.01
N ALA A 144 -6.39 10.59 -11.84
CA ALA A 144 -6.12 10.80 -13.27
C ALA A 144 -5.01 11.85 -13.51
N ILE A 145 -4.98 12.95 -12.74
CA ILE A 145 -3.90 13.95 -12.81
C ILE A 145 -2.55 13.31 -12.45
N LEU A 146 -2.51 12.54 -11.37
CA LEU A 146 -1.29 11.82 -10.96
C LEU A 146 -0.84 10.85 -12.07
N MET A 147 -1.76 10.05 -12.62
CA MET A 147 -1.48 9.08 -13.68
C MET A 147 -0.91 9.73 -14.94
N PHE A 148 -1.55 10.80 -15.40
CA PHE A 148 -1.05 11.53 -16.55
C PHE A 148 0.34 12.12 -16.29
N GLY A 149 0.53 12.70 -15.08
CA GLY A 149 1.81 13.31 -14.70
C GLY A 149 2.96 12.31 -14.64
N TRP A 150 2.78 11.16 -13.98
CA TRP A 150 3.87 10.17 -13.92
C TRP A 150 4.10 9.48 -15.27
N GLY A 151 3.05 9.18 -16.05
CA GLY A 151 3.20 8.61 -17.38
C GLY A 151 3.95 9.54 -18.34
N ALA A 152 3.63 10.86 -18.29
CA ALA A 152 4.35 11.87 -19.07
C ALA A 152 5.82 12.00 -18.63
N CYS A 153 6.11 11.93 -17.32
CA CYS A 153 7.49 11.92 -16.83
C CYS A 153 8.24 10.65 -17.27
N SER A 154 7.59 9.49 -17.19
CA SER A 154 8.15 8.22 -17.67
C SER A 154 8.52 8.31 -19.16
N MET A 155 7.58 8.73 -20.01
CA MET A 155 7.90 8.98 -21.43
C MET A 155 8.98 10.04 -21.60
N GLY A 156 8.99 11.10 -20.79
CA GLY A 156 10.00 12.16 -20.82
C GLY A 156 11.40 11.67 -20.52
N LEU A 157 11.57 10.61 -19.72
CA LEU A 157 12.87 9.98 -19.50
C LEU A 157 13.49 9.41 -20.78
N SER A 158 12.70 8.99 -21.76
CA SER A 158 13.23 8.53 -23.04
C SER A 158 14.03 9.61 -23.78
N GLY A 159 13.77 10.89 -23.51
CA GLY A 159 14.51 12.03 -24.06
C GLY A 159 15.71 12.46 -23.21
N ALA A 160 16.09 11.72 -22.18
CA ALA A 160 17.24 12.10 -21.36
C ALA A 160 18.57 11.83 -22.09
N HIS A 161 19.47 12.82 -22.03
CA HIS A 161 20.81 12.75 -22.64
C HIS A 161 21.94 12.99 -21.62
N ASN A 162 21.61 13.26 -20.37
CA ASN A 162 22.60 13.52 -19.33
C ASN A 162 22.03 13.24 -17.94
N TYR A 163 22.92 13.10 -16.96
CA TYR A 163 22.59 12.87 -15.57
C TYR A 163 21.57 13.88 -14.99
N GLY A 164 21.76 15.18 -15.28
CA GLY A 164 20.90 16.24 -14.71
C GLY A 164 19.45 16.09 -15.17
N THR A 165 19.20 15.71 -16.43
CA THR A 165 17.86 15.47 -16.97
C THR A 165 17.23 14.24 -16.29
N VAL A 166 17.98 13.15 -16.13
CA VAL A 166 17.48 11.94 -15.45
C VAL A 166 17.06 12.28 -14.01
N VAL A 167 17.90 12.97 -13.23
CA VAL A 167 17.60 13.36 -11.85
C VAL A 167 16.39 14.28 -11.77
N GLY A 168 16.33 15.30 -12.64
CA GLY A 168 15.22 16.26 -12.66
C GLY A 168 13.89 15.60 -12.95
N VAL A 169 13.82 14.76 -14.00
CA VAL A 169 12.59 14.04 -14.34
C VAL A 169 12.22 13.02 -13.27
N ARG A 170 13.19 12.33 -12.68
CA ARG A 170 12.95 11.40 -11.55
C ARG A 170 12.41 12.10 -10.31
N PHE A 171 12.85 13.32 -10.01
CA PHE A 171 12.29 14.12 -8.93
C PHE A 171 10.80 14.43 -9.19
N VAL A 172 10.47 14.91 -10.40
CA VAL A 172 9.10 15.23 -10.78
C VAL A 172 8.21 13.97 -10.83
N LEU A 173 8.74 12.86 -11.32
CA LEU A 173 8.08 11.55 -11.29
C LEU A 173 7.69 11.17 -9.85
N GLY A 174 8.62 11.34 -8.89
CA GLY A 174 8.37 11.07 -7.48
C GLY A 174 7.25 11.92 -6.90
N ILE A 175 7.11 13.20 -7.31
CA ILE A 175 6.01 14.07 -6.91
C ILE A 175 4.65 13.51 -7.37
N PHE A 176 4.55 13.07 -8.64
CA PHE A 176 3.29 12.58 -9.20
C PHE A 176 2.92 11.18 -8.68
N GLU A 177 3.89 10.31 -8.40
CA GLU A 177 3.60 9.00 -7.82
C GLU A 177 3.27 9.06 -6.32
N ALA A 178 3.70 10.15 -5.63
CA ALA A 178 3.48 10.33 -4.22
C ALA A 178 1.99 10.34 -3.87
N GLY A 179 1.64 9.65 -2.80
CA GLY A 179 0.27 9.63 -2.27
C GLY A 179 -0.72 8.77 -3.06
N LEU A 180 -0.32 8.11 -4.14
CA LEU A 180 -1.24 7.23 -4.87
C LEU A 180 -1.68 6.04 -4.00
N PHE A 181 -0.74 5.30 -3.41
CA PHE A 181 -1.09 4.11 -2.64
C PHE A 181 -1.93 4.43 -1.39
N PRO A 182 -1.54 5.33 -0.46
CA PRO A 182 -2.41 5.71 0.64
C PRO A 182 -3.71 6.39 0.18
N GLY A 183 -3.68 7.05 -0.97
CA GLY A 183 -4.86 7.59 -1.63
C GLY A 183 -5.85 6.50 -2.05
N LEU A 184 -5.38 5.41 -2.65
CA LEU A 184 -6.21 4.25 -2.97
C LEU A 184 -6.76 3.58 -1.72
N VAL A 185 -5.96 3.42 -0.66
CA VAL A 185 -6.45 2.87 0.61
C VAL A 185 -7.52 3.77 1.23
N TYR A 186 -7.33 5.09 1.20
CA TYR A 186 -8.33 6.05 1.64
C TYR A 186 -9.59 6.00 0.75
N TYR A 187 -9.44 5.91 -0.57
CA TYR A 187 -10.54 5.74 -1.52
C TYR A 187 -11.39 4.49 -1.22
N LEU A 188 -10.76 3.37 -0.85
CA LEU A 188 -11.48 2.16 -0.46
C LEU A 188 -12.35 2.36 0.80
N THR A 189 -12.05 3.35 1.67
CA THR A 189 -12.89 3.64 2.85
C THR A 189 -14.27 4.18 2.49
N PHE A 190 -14.46 4.72 1.30
CA PHE A 190 -15.76 5.17 0.82
C PHE A 190 -16.68 4.04 0.36
N TRP A 191 -16.11 2.85 0.13
CA TRP A 191 -16.80 1.70 -0.47
C TRP A 191 -16.92 0.49 0.43
N TYR A 192 -15.95 0.30 1.33
CA TYR A 192 -15.79 -0.92 2.10
C TYR A 192 -15.63 -0.68 3.59
N LYS A 193 -16.16 -1.58 4.39
CA LYS A 193 -15.94 -1.65 5.83
C LYS A 193 -14.47 -1.98 6.15
N SER A 194 -14.07 -1.76 7.39
CA SER A 194 -12.69 -1.95 7.86
C SER A 194 -12.18 -3.38 7.68
N ASP A 195 -13.02 -4.36 8.01
CA ASP A 195 -12.75 -5.78 7.86
C ASP A 195 -12.66 -6.24 6.41
N GLU A 196 -13.40 -5.58 5.51
CA GLU A 196 -13.46 -5.91 4.09
C GLU A 196 -12.29 -5.31 3.29
N ARG A 197 -11.67 -4.24 3.77
CA ARG A 197 -10.61 -3.51 3.04
C ARG A 197 -9.31 -4.29 2.91
N SER A 198 -8.96 -5.10 3.90
CA SER A 198 -7.66 -5.76 3.98
C SER A 198 -7.35 -6.61 2.73
N ILE A 199 -8.26 -7.49 2.35
CA ILE A 199 -8.07 -8.34 1.16
C ILE A 199 -7.98 -7.52 -0.13
N ARG A 200 -8.72 -6.42 -0.24
CA ARG A 200 -8.70 -5.53 -1.41
C ARG A 200 -7.40 -4.74 -1.52
N VAL A 201 -6.90 -4.25 -0.40
CA VAL A 201 -5.55 -3.65 -0.31
C VAL A 201 -4.47 -4.69 -0.69
N ALA A 202 -4.65 -5.94 -0.27
CA ALA A 202 -3.74 -7.02 -0.65
C ALA A 202 -3.71 -7.26 -2.17
N PHE A 203 -4.87 -7.24 -2.86
CA PHE A 203 -4.92 -7.33 -4.33
C PHE A 203 -4.23 -6.16 -5.03
N ILE A 204 -4.42 -4.93 -4.51
CA ILE A 204 -3.74 -3.75 -5.04
C ILE A 204 -2.22 -3.88 -4.86
N LEU A 205 -1.74 -4.29 -3.69
CA LEU A 205 -0.31 -4.51 -3.44
C LEU A 205 0.27 -5.66 -4.28
N ALA A 206 -0.49 -6.73 -4.45
CA ALA A 206 -0.07 -7.85 -5.29
C ALA A 206 0.14 -7.43 -6.74
N SER A 207 -0.61 -6.42 -7.23
CA SER A 207 -0.39 -5.90 -8.58
C SER A 207 0.99 -5.27 -8.78
N ALA A 208 1.62 -4.72 -7.73
CA ALA A 208 3.00 -4.25 -7.79
C ALA A 208 4.01 -5.41 -7.99
N THR A 209 3.80 -6.53 -7.30
CA THR A 209 4.62 -7.73 -7.48
C THR A 209 4.44 -8.30 -8.89
N LEU A 210 3.20 -8.29 -9.38
CA LEU A 210 2.89 -8.67 -10.75
C LEU A 210 3.57 -7.74 -11.78
N ALA A 211 3.59 -6.42 -11.51
CA ALA A 211 4.29 -5.45 -12.35
C ALA A 211 5.79 -5.75 -12.46
N GLY A 212 6.44 -6.19 -11.37
CA GLY A 212 7.83 -6.63 -11.41
C GLY A 212 8.07 -7.80 -12.36
N ALA A 213 7.16 -8.78 -12.40
CA ALA A 213 7.24 -9.89 -13.36
C ALA A 213 7.03 -9.42 -14.81
N PHE A 214 6.01 -8.59 -15.05
CA PHE A 214 5.72 -8.06 -16.38
C PHE A 214 6.82 -7.10 -16.86
N GLY A 215 7.38 -6.26 -15.99
CA GLY A 215 8.47 -5.34 -16.33
C GLY A 215 9.69 -6.06 -16.89
N GLY A 216 10.11 -7.19 -16.29
CA GLY A 216 11.18 -8.02 -16.83
C GLY A 216 10.84 -8.65 -18.19
N ALA A 217 9.60 -9.15 -18.36
CA ALA A 217 9.16 -9.72 -19.62
C ALA A 217 9.04 -8.67 -20.74
N ILE A 218 8.54 -7.47 -20.41
CA ILE A 218 8.45 -6.33 -21.34
C ILE A 218 9.87 -5.88 -21.73
N ALA A 219 10.77 -5.71 -20.75
CA ALA A 219 12.14 -5.33 -21.00
C ALA A 219 12.87 -6.34 -21.90
N TYR A 220 12.62 -7.65 -21.69
CA TYR A 220 13.12 -8.69 -22.59
C TYR A 220 12.63 -8.50 -24.03
N GLY A 221 11.33 -8.28 -24.22
CA GLY A 221 10.74 -8.07 -25.54
C GLY A 221 11.24 -6.78 -26.21
N VAL A 222 11.30 -5.69 -25.45
CA VAL A 222 11.76 -4.37 -25.95
C VAL A 222 13.25 -4.37 -26.24
N GLY A 223 14.05 -5.16 -25.53
CA GLY A 223 15.48 -5.31 -25.81
C GLY A 223 15.82 -5.74 -27.24
N HIS A 224 14.93 -6.50 -27.86
CA HIS A 224 15.06 -6.87 -29.28
C HIS A 224 14.78 -5.70 -30.27
N MET A 225 14.22 -4.59 -29.78
CA MET A 225 13.98 -3.38 -30.56
C MET A 225 15.16 -2.40 -30.52
N ASN A 226 16.30 -2.82 -29.96
CA ASN A 226 17.48 -1.95 -29.85
C ASN A 226 17.86 -1.35 -31.20
N GLN A 227 18.14 -0.04 -31.20
CA GLN A 227 18.46 0.74 -32.39
C GLN A 227 17.36 0.77 -33.48
N SER A 228 16.15 0.29 -33.15
CA SER A 228 15.01 0.45 -34.07
C SER A 228 14.68 1.93 -34.24
N HIS A 229 14.65 2.40 -35.47
CA HIS A 229 14.52 3.82 -35.84
C HIS A 229 15.62 4.73 -35.23
N GLY A 230 16.79 4.18 -34.92
CA GLY A 230 17.89 4.91 -34.29
C GLY A 230 17.67 5.26 -32.82
N ILE A 231 16.77 4.52 -32.13
CA ILE A 231 16.42 4.72 -30.73
C ILE A 231 16.81 3.49 -29.93
N SER A 232 17.53 3.67 -28.84
CA SER A 232 17.98 2.60 -27.93
C SER A 232 16.80 1.92 -27.24
N ALA A 233 16.96 0.63 -26.92
CA ALA A 233 15.89 -0.16 -26.30
C ALA A 233 15.39 0.44 -24.97
N TRP A 234 16.26 0.99 -24.11
CA TRP A 234 15.84 1.59 -22.85
C TRP A 234 14.93 2.82 -23.05
N ARG A 235 15.09 3.58 -24.13
CA ARG A 235 14.21 4.71 -24.47
C ARG A 235 12.83 4.20 -24.91
N TRP A 236 12.81 3.13 -25.74
CA TRP A 236 11.57 2.46 -26.11
C TRP A 236 10.84 1.91 -24.89
N LEU A 237 11.58 1.38 -23.91
CA LEU A 237 11.01 0.84 -22.67
C LEU A 237 10.20 1.91 -21.91
N PHE A 238 10.76 3.11 -21.74
CA PHE A 238 10.05 4.21 -21.09
C PHE A 238 8.84 4.73 -21.88
N ILE A 239 8.91 4.71 -23.22
CA ILE A 239 7.78 5.11 -24.06
C ILE A 239 6.65 4.07 -23.98
N ILE A 240 6.99 2.78 -24.11
CA ILE A 240 6.01 1.68 -24.13
C ILE A 240 5.31 1.52 -22.78
N GLU A 241 5.96 1.79 -21.65
CA GLU A 241 5.35 1.69 -20.34
C GLU A 241 4.66 2.98 -19.91
N GLY A 242 5.21 4.16 -20.23
CA GLY A 242 4.61 5.44 -19.88
C GLY A 242 3.37 5.80 -20.70
N ALA A 243 3.30 5.43 -21.98
CA ALA A 243 2.16 5.74 -22.83
C ALA A 243 0.85 5.09 -22.34
N PRO A 244 0.78 3.81 -21.95
CA PRO A 244 -0.40 3.22 -21.33
C PRO A 244 -0.83 3.95 -20.06
N SER A 245 0.10 4.43 -19.22
CA SER A 245 -0.20 5.21 -18.03
C SER A 245 -0.93 6.51 -18.37
N CYS A 246 -0.45 7.27 -19.38
CA CYS A 246 -1.11 8.47 -19.85
C CYS A 246 -2.51 8.18 -20.45
N LEU A 247 -2.64 7.15 -21.26
CA LEU A 247 -3.92 6.76 -21.86
C LEU A 247 -4.91 6.29 -20.80
N SER A 248 -4.46 5.51 -19.83
CA SER A 248 -5.28 5.01 -18.72
C SER A 248 -5.73 6.13 -17.78
N ALA A 249 -5.02 7.26 -17.71
CA ALA A 249 -5.48 8.44 -16.97
C ALA A 249 -6.83 8.95 -17.46
N LEU A 250 -7.03 9.02 -18.78
CA LEU A 250 -8.33 9.38 -19.36
C LEU A 250 -9.39 8.34 -19.03
N PHE A 251 -9.05 7.05 -19.06
CA PHE A 251 -9.96 5.97 -18.72
C PHE A 251 -10.35 6.04 -17.23
N VAL A 252 -9.41 6.31 -16.34
CA VAL A 252 -9.68 6.51 -14.89
C VAL A 252 -10.59 7.71 -14.65
N LEU A 253 -10.35 8.83 -15.34
CA LEU A 253 -11.20 10.02 -15.23
C LEU A 253 -12.67 9.74 -15.58
N LEU A 254 -12.92 8.85 -16.55
CA LEU A 254 -14.27 8.52 -17.05
C LEU A 254 -14.94 7.38 -16.28
N PHE A 255 -14.18 6.39 -15.81
CA PHE A 255 -14.73 5.14 -15.30
C PHE A 255 -14.49 4.88 -13.81
N LEU A 256 -13.55 5.57 -13.14
CA LEU A 256 -13.36 5.40 -11.71
C LEU A 256 -14.51 6.05 -10.95
N PRO A 257 -15.33 5.27 -10.20
CA PRO A 257 -16.43 5.85 -9.44
C PRO A 257 -15.90 6.64 -8.23
N ASP A 258 -16.42 7.85 -8.00
CA ASP A 258 -15.96 8.67 -6.87
C ASP A 258 -16.55 8.20 -5.54
N TYR A 259 -17.89 8.20 -5.43
CA TYR A 259 -18.62 7.91 -4.19
C TYR A 259 -19.87 7.07 -4.47
N PRO A 260 -20.32 6.22 -3.53
CA PRO A 260 -21.54 5.42 -3.68
C PRO A 260 -22.78 6.26 -3.99
N GLU A 261 -22.85 7.49 -3.48
CA GLU A 261 -23.98 8.42 -3.68
C GLU A 261 -24.13 8.87 -5.13
N THR A 262 -23.03 8.98 -5.86
CA THR A 262 -22.99 9.63 -7.16
C THR A 262 -23.03 8.67 -8.35
N VAL A 263 -22.88 7.37 -8.10
CA VAL A 263 -22.80 6.39 -9.19
C VAL A 263 -24.17 5.95 -9.70
N ALA A 264 -24.28 5.88 -11.03
CA ALA A 264 -25.54 5.50 -11.70
C ALA A 264 -25.78 3.98 -11.72
N TRP A 265 -24.77 3.15 -11.50
CA TRP A 265 -24.89 1.69 -11.59
C TRP A 265 -25.41 1.01 -10.32
N LEU A 266 -25.57 1.74 -9.21
CA LEU A 266 -26.25 1.28 -8.00
C LEU A 266 -27.74 1.67 -8.10
N SER A 267 -28.62 0.72 -7.84
CA SER A 267 -30.05 1.01 -7.65
C SER A 267 -30.25 1.87 -6.39
N GLY A 268 -31.44 2.47 -6.23
CA GLY A 268 -31.74 3.26 -5.04
C GLY A 268 -31.60 2.45 -3.75
N GLU A 269 -32.07 1.21 -3.74
CA GLU A 269 -31.96 0.29 -2.61
C GLU A 269 -30.52 -0.11 -2.32
N GLU A 270 -29.74 -0.47 -3.36
CA GLU A 270 -28.32 -0.81 -3.22
C GLU A 270 -27.50 0.38 -2.71
N ARG A 271 -27.82 1.59 -3.14
CA ARG A 271 -27.18 2.82 -2.67
C ARG A 271 -27.47 3.07 -1.20
N THR A 272 -28.73 2.96 -0.79
CA THR A 272 -29.14 3.09 0.62
C THR A 272 -28.45 2.02 1.47
N LEU A 273 -28.40 0.77 0.99
CA LEU A 273 -27.70 -0.31 1.66
C LEU A 273 -26.19 -0.03 1.81
N ALA A 274 -25.53 0.45 0.75
CA ALA A 274 -24.12 0.79 0.79
C ALA A 274 -23.81 1.86 1.83
N LEU A 275 -24.61 2.93 1.87
CA LEU A 275 -24.44 4.02 2.83
C LEU A 275 -24.75 3.59 4.27
N ARG A 276 -25.83 2.83 4.46
CA ARG A 276 -26.23 2.30 5.78
C ARG A 276 -25.14 1.40 6.38
N ARG A 277 -24.54 0.52 5.59
CA ARG A 277 -23.42 -0.35 6.02
C ARG A 277 -22.23 0.45 6.56
N LEU A 278 -21.83 1.48 5.83
CA LEU A 278 -20.71 2.33 6.21
C LEU A 278 -21.04 3.23 7.41
N HIS A 279 -22.31 3.67 7.53
CA HIS A 279 -22.75 4.48 8.67
C HIS A 279 -22.79 3.68 9.99
N ILE A 280 -23.27 2.41 9.96
CA ILE A 280 -23.32 1.53 11.13
C ILE A 280 -21.93 1.29 11.70
N GLU A 281 -20.91 1.14 10.85
CA GLU A 281 -19.51 0.97 11.29
C GLU A 281 -18.90 2.27 11.84
N GLY A 282 -19.59 3.42 11.74
CA GLY A 282 -19.02 4.72 12.09
C GLY A 282 -18.02 5.25 11.03
N SER A 283 -17.97 4.59 9.88
CA SER A 283 -17.16 4.96 8.73
C SER A 283 -17.82 6.12 7.97
N LYS A 284 -17.87 7.30 8.60
CA LYS A 284 -18.44 8.50 7.99
C LYS A 284 -17.44 9.07 6.98
N GLY A 285 -17.56 8.69 5.71
CA GLY A 285 -16.75 9.18 4.60
C GLY A 285 -16.74 10.71 4.42
N LEU A 286 -17.61 11.43 5.08
CA LEU A 286 -17.79 12.89 4.96
C LEU A 286 -17.73 13.68 6.27
N HIS A 287 -17.32 13.08 7.39
CA HIS A 287 -17.06 13.90 8.56
C HIS A 287 -15.84 14.78 8.28
N LYS A 288 -16.05 16.11 8.33
CA LYS A 288 -14.99 17.11 8.52
C LYS A 288 -14.25 16.77 9.83
N SER A 289 -13.35 15.77 9.76
CA SER A 289 -12.43 15.54 10.83
C SER A 289 -11.51 16.77 10.90
N ASN A 290 -11.29 17.28 12.10
CA ASN A 290 -10.29 18.31 12.29
C ASN A 290 -8.92 17.71 11.96
N TRP A 291 -8.43 17.97 10.75
CA TRP A 291 -7.15 17.45 10.24
C TRP A 291 -6.00 17.58 11.26
N TRP A 292 -5.94 18.70 12.00
CA TRP A 292 -4.96 18.91 13.06
C TRP A 292 -5.13 17.96 14.27
N GLN A 293 -6.35 17.71 14.70
CA GLN A 293 -6.62 16.80 15.82
C GLN A 293 -6.30 15.36 15.46
N ASP A 294 -6.68 14.92 14.26
CA ASP A 294 -6.38 13.57 13.76
C ASP A 294 -4.88 13.38 13.56
N THR A 295 -4.19 14.38 13.00
CA THR A 295 -2.73 14.36 12.83
C THR A 295 -2.01 14.28 14.17
N LYS A 296 -2.39 15.12 15.13
CA LYS A 296 -1.81 15.09 16.48
C LYS A 296 -2.06 13.76 17.17
N ALA A 297 -3.27 13.24 17.13
CA ALA A 297 -3.62 11.94 17.71
C ALA A 297 -2.80 10.79 17.09
N THR A 298 -2.63 10.82 15.76
CA THR A 298 -1.85 9.82 15.03
C THR A 298 -0.35 9.91 15.34
N LEU A 299 0.20 11.10 15.47
CA LEU A 299 1.63 11.30 15.79
C LEU A 299 1.97 10.99 17.26
N VAL A 300 1.05 11.22 18.18
CA VAL A 300 1.25 10.96 19.61
C VAL A 300 1.03 9.49 19.99
N ASP A 301 0.32 8.71 19.15
CA ASP A 301 0.11 7.30 19.43
C ASP A 301 1.40 6.47 19.21
N TRP A 302 2.11 6.20 20.30
CA TRP A 302 3.36 5.44 20.28
C TRP A 302 3.23 4.03 19.67
N ARG A 303 2.03 3.45 19.65
CA ARG A 303 1.76 2.12 19.05
C ARG A 303 1.99 2.15 17.54
N LEU A 304 1.63 3.26 16.90
CA LEU A 304 1.84 3.45 15.47
C LEU A 304 3.33 3.53 15.14
N TRP A 305 4.15 4.12 16.03
CA TRP A 305 5.60 4.14 15.86
C TRP A 305 6.23 2.74 15.87
N GLY A 306 5.67 1.80 16.64
CA GLY A 306 6.06 0.39 16.55
C GLY A 306 5.79 -0.22 15.18
N HIS A 307 4.61 0.06 14.59
CA HIS A 307 4.32 -0.34 13.21
C HIS A 307 5.21 0.36 12.18
N TYR A 308 5.50 1.65 12.37
CA TYR A 308 6.40 2.40 11.49
C TYR A 308 7.82 1.84 11.50
N ALA A 309 8.35 1.49 12.66
CA ALA A 309 9.66 0.85 12.77
C ALA A 309 9.72 -0.49 12.02
N VAL A 310 8.69 -1.32 12.18
CA VAL A 310 8.58 -2.60 11.45
C VAL A 310 8.46 -2.34 9.94
N TYR A 311 7.70 -1.31 9.54
CA TYR A 311 7.52 -0.98 8.12
C TYR A 311 8.80 -0.41 7.48
N PHE A 312 9.61 0.36 8.21
CA PHE A 312 10.95 0.74 7.78
C PHE A 312 11.80 -0.50 7.45
N GLY A 313 11.79 -1.50 8.35
CA GLY A 313 12.55 -2.74 8.16
C GLY A 313 12.17 -3.51 6.91
N ILE A 314 10.88 -3.61 6.57
CA ILE A 314 10.43 -4.33 5.37
C ILE A 314 10.58 -3.49 4.08
N SER A 315 10.55 -2.16 4.19
CA SER A 315 10.68 -1.27 3.02
C SER A 315 12.06 -1.32 2.40
N THR A 316 13.09 -1.65 3.17
CA THR A 316 14.47 -1.81 2.69
C THR A 316 14.61 -2.99 1.72
N PRO A 317 14.31 -4.25 2.09
CA PRO A 317 14.36 -5.37 1.14
C PRO A 317 13.36 -5.23 0.00
N PHE A 318 12.20 -4.62 0.23
CA PHE A 318 11.24 -4.32 -0.83
C PHE A 318 11.85 -3.45 -1.94
N SER A 319 12.49 -2.34 -1.57
CA SER A 319 13.15 -1.44 -2.52
C SER A 319 14.35 -2.09 -3.19
N SER A 320 15.17 -2.79 -2.41
CA SER A 320 16.33 -3.53 -2.93
C SER A 320 15.93 -4.51 -4.02
N LEU A 321 14.95 -5.36 -3.74
CA LEU A 321 14.45 -6.35 -4.72
C LEU A 321 13.82 -5.65 -5.93
N SER A 322 12.97 -4.63 -5.72
CA SER A 322 12.27 -3.95 -6.80
C SER A 322 13.19 -3.29 -7.82
N LEU A 323 14.33 -2.76 -7.39
CA LEU A 323 15.22 -1.97 -8.23
C LEU A 323 16.48 -2.73 -8.65
N PHE A 324 16.93 -3.71 -7.86
CA PHE A 324 18.19 -4.41 -8.12
C PHE A 324 18.01 -5.87 -8.54
N THR A 325 16.79 -6.42 -8.58
CA THR A 325 16.59 -7.80 -9.09
C THR A 325 17.19 -7.98 -10.49
N PRO A 326 17.03 -7.06 -11.46
CA PRO A 326 17.68 -7.20 -12.76
C PRO A 326 19.21 -7.23 -12.65
N SER A 327 19.81 -6.36 -11.83
CA SER A 327 21.26 -6.34 -11.60
C SER A 327 21.75 -7.58 -10.86
N ILE A 328 20.95 -8.12 -9.92
CA ILE A 328 21.27 -9.35 -9.21
C ILE A 328 21.24 -10.53 -10.17
N THR A 329 20.22 -10.64 -11.03
CA THR A 329 20.14 -11.72 -12.03
C THR A 329 21.28 -11.66 -13.05
N ALA A 330 21.68 -10.46 -13.50
CA ALA A 330 22.87 -10.29 -14.33
C ALA A 330 24.14 -10.77 -13.61
N GLY A 331 24.31 -10.42 -12.33
CA GLY A 331 25.41 -10.90 -11.49
C GLY A 331 25.42 -12.42 -11.22
N LEU A 332 24.32 -13.13 -11.52
CA LEU A 332 24.23 -14.59 -11.46
C LEU A 332 24.60 -15.28 -12.79
N GLY A 333 25.29 -14.57 -13.68
CA GLY A 333 25.79 -15.13 -14.94
C GLY A 333 24.76 -15.18 -16.08
N TYR A 334 23.60 -14.53 -15.92
CA TYR A 334 22.67 -14.33 -17.01
C TYR A 334 23.00 -13.03 -17.74
N GLU A 335 23.20 -13.12 -19.06
CA GLU A 335 23.61 -11.97 -19.86
C GLU A 335 22.40 -11.20 -20.39
N ASP A 336 22.52 -9.87 -20.47
CA ASP A 336 21.61 -8.93 -21.13
C ASP A 336 20.10 -9.27 -21.00
N LEU A 337 19.51 -9.71 -22.12
CA LEU A 337 18.08 -10.00 -22.20
C LEU A 337 17.67 -11.21 -21.34
N GLN A 338 18.54 -12.21 -21.18
CA GLN A 338 18.24 -13.36 -20.30
C GLN A 338 18.12 -12.93 -18.83
N ALA A 339 18.97 -12.00 -18.39
CA ALA A 339 18.88 -11.45 -17.04
C ALA A 339 17.51 -10.80 -16.78
N GLN A 340 16.94 -10.11 -17.76
CA GLN A 340 15.59 -9.54 -17.69
C GLN A 340 14.53 -10.64 -17.54
N LEU A 341 14.58 -11.66 -18.38
CA LEU A 341 13.61 -12.78 -18.33
C LEU A 341 13.67 -13.53 -16.99
N MET A 342 14.88 -13.68 -16.42
CA MET A 342 15.09 -14.38 -15.14
C MET A 342 14.63 -13.58 -13.91
N THR A 343 14.18 -12.34 -14.08
CA THR A 343 13.48 -11.62 -13.01
C THR A 343 12.03 -12.11 -12.83
N VAL A 344 11.42 -12.71 -13.87
CA VAL A 344 10.01 -13.13 -13.87
C VAL A 344 9.70 -14.21 -12.82
N PRO A 345 10.43 -15.33 -12.70
CA PRO A 345 10.10 -16.39 -11.74
C PRO A 345 10.06 -15.94 -10.27
N PRO A 346 11.03 -15.16 -9.73
CA PRO A 346 10.96 -14.65 -8.37
C PRO A 346 9.69 -13.85 -8.08
N TYR A 347 9.30 -12.97 -8.98
CA TYR A 347 8.10 -12.17 -8.82
C TYR A 347 6.81 -12.97 -9.02
N ALA A 348 6.78 -13.91 -9.95
CA ALA A 348 5.60 -14.77 -10.19
C ALA A 348 5.29 -15.65 -8.97
N VAL A 349 6.31 -16.28 -8.37
CA VAL A 349 6.16 -17.07 -7.15
C VAL A 349 5.72 -16.16 -5.99
N ALA A 350 6.38 -15.00 -5.82
CA ALA A 350 6.03 -14.03 -4.80
C ALA A 350 4.58 -13.56 -4.92
N TYR A 351 4.09 -13.30 -6.12
CA TYR A 351 2.69 -12.88 -6.38
C TYR A 351 1.68 -13.93 -5.90
N VAL A 352 1.87 -15.20 -6.27
CA VAL A 352 0.96 -16.28 -5.87
C VAL A 352 0.98 -16.46 -4.35
N VAL A 353 2.16 -16.54 -3.75
CA VAL A 353 2.31 -16.73 -2.29
C VAL A 353 1.77 -15.53 -1.53
N GLN A 354 1.97 -14.32 -2.01
CA GLN A 354 1.44 -13.08 -1.40
C GLN A 354 -0.09 -13.10 -1.30
N ILE A 355 -0.79 -13.54 -2.33
CA ILE A 355 -2.27 -13.66 -2.32
C ILE A 355 -2.70 -14.74 -1.33
N LEU A 356 -2.07 -15.93 -1.37
CA LEU A 356 -2.40 -17.04 -0.46
C LEU A 356 -2.18 -16.68 1.00
N VAL A 357 -1.05 -16.03 1.31
CA VAL A 357 -0.72 -15.57 2.66
C VAL A 357 -1.69 -14.49 3.14
N SER A 358 -2.06 -13.57 2.28
CA SER A 358 -3.03 -12.51 2.62
C SER A 358 -4.41 -13.08 2.90
N TRP A 359 -4.88 -14.01 2.07
CA TRP A 359 -6.13 -14.72 2.29
C TRP A 359 -6.10 -15.51 3.61
N SER A 360 -5.03 -16.25 3.85
CA SER A 360 -4.86 -17.02 5.10
C SER A 360 -4.80 -16.13 6.33
N ALA A 361 -4.08 -15.00 6.25
CA ALA A 361 -3.95 -14.04 7.34
C ALA A 361 -5.30 -13.43 7.74
N ASP A 362 -6.17 -13.14 6.77
CA ASP A 362 -7.52 -12.63 7.00
C ASP A 362 -8.46 -13.74 7.49
N HIS A 363 -8.40 -14.95 6.89
CA HIS A 363 -9.21 -16.08 7.30
C HIS A 363 -9.00 -16.49 8.76
N PHE A 364 -7.75 -16.56 9.20
CA PHE A 364 -7.39 -16.91 10.58
C PHE A 364 -7.30 -15.69 11.52
N ASN A 365 -7.59 -14.48 11.04
CA ASN A 365 -7.46 -13.22 11.78
C ASN A 365 -6.11 -13.10 12.53
N SER A 366 -5.02 -13.47 11.88
CA SER A 366 -3.69 -13.54 12.49
C SER A 366 -2.60 -12.87 11.65
N ARG A 367 -2.89 -11.65 11.18
CA ARG A 367 -2.06 -10.85 10.27
C ARG A 367 -0.61 -10.70 10.75
N GLY A 368 -0.41 -10.34 12.02
CA GLY A 368 0.93 -10.15 12.59
C GLY A 368 1.79 -11.43 12.58
N LEU A 369 1.19 -12.62 12.79
CA LEU A 369 1.92 -13.88 12.76
C LEU A 369 2.31 -14.26 11.32
N HIS A 370 1.39 -14.11 10.36
CA HIS A 370 1.69 -14.38 8.96
C HIS A 370 2.81 -13.46 8.45
N SER A 371 2.78 -12.16 8.82
CA SER A 371 3.88 -11.23 8.49
C SER A 371 5.21 -11.67 9.12
N ALA A 372 5.21 -12.10 10.39
CA ALA A 372 6.42 -12.57 11.05
C ALA A 372 7.01 -13.83 10.37
N VAL A 373 6.16 -14.80 10.01
CA VAL A 373 6.58 -16.02 9.32
C VAL A 373 7.18 -15.67 7.95
N MET A 374 6.51 -14.84 7.16
CA MET A 374 7.00 -14.48 5.83
C MET A 374 8.28 -13.62 5.89
N ALA A 375 8.40 -12.72 6.86
CA ALA A 375 9.65 -12.00 7.10
C ALA A 375 10.80 -12.96 7.45
N THR A 376 10.54 -14.00 8.25
CA THR A 376 11.54 -15.02 8.57
C THR A 376 11.94 -15.83 7.32
N VAL A 377 10.97 -16.21 6.48
CA VAL A 377 11.26 -16.90 5.20
C VAL A 377 12.15 -16.05 4.31
N GLY A 378 11.82 -14.75 4.15
CA GLY A 378 12.64 -13.83 3.38
C GLY A 378 14.04 -13.63 3.97
N ALA A 379 14.15 -13.52 5.29
CA ALA A 379 15.43 -13.43 6.00
C ALA A 379 16.31 -14.66 5.74
N CYS A 380 15.74 -15.87 5.79
CA CYS A 380 16.46 -17.12 5.48
C CYS A 380 16.94 -17.15 4.02
N GLY A 381 16.14 -16.63 3.07
CA GLY A 381 16.56 -16.51 1.67
C GLY A 381 17.78 -15.59 1.51
N PHE A 382 17.77 -14.41 2.14
CA PHE A 382 18.92 -13.49 2.13
C PHE A 382 20.14 -14.05 2.89
N LEU A 383 19.92 -14.72 4.02
CA LEU A 383 20.96 -15.38 4.80
C LEU A 383 21.69 -16.43 3.96
N ALA A 384 20.94 -17.30 3.30
CA ALA A 384 21.51 -18.33 2.45
C ALA A 384 22.25 -17.72 1.24
N SER A 385 21.68 -16.69 0.61
CA SER A 385 22.35 -15.97 -0.49
C SER A 385 23.65 -15.30 -0.06
N ALA A 386 23.71 -14.74 1.16
CA ALA A 386 24.90 -14.09 1.70
C ALA A 386 26.00 -15.09 2.12
N ALA A 387 25.59 -16.31 2.53
CA ALA A 387 26.51 -17.35 2.99
C ALA A 387 27.09 -18.22 1.87
N LEU A 388 26.42 -18.26 0.71
CA LEU A 388 26.85 -19.03 -0.45
C LEU A 388 27.99 -18.33 -1.20
N PRO A 389 28.94 -19.10 -1.80
CA PRO A 389 29.97 -18.56 -2.66
C PRO A 389 29.38 -17.77 -3.85
N ALA A 390 30.13 -16.78 -4.35
CA ALA A 390 29.65 -15.91 -5.45
C ALA A 390 29.37 -16.67 -6.74
N ASP A 391 30.08 -17.75 -6.99
CA ASP A 391 29.97 -18.65 -8.15
C ASP A 391 28.84 -19.69 -8.08
N ALA A 392 28.16 -19.82 -6.93
CA ALA A 392 27.04 -20.74 -6.73
C ALA A 392 25.73 -20.21 -7.37
N TYR A 393 25.76 -19.84 -8.63
CA TYR A 393 24.70 -19.10 -9.34
C TYR A 393 23.30 -19.70 -9.19
N LEU A 394 23.13 -21.00 -9.45
CA LEU A 394 21.83 -21.67 -9.37
C LEU A 394 21.24 -21.66 -7.97
N HIS A 395 22.07 -21.91 -6.95
CA HIS A 395 21.63 -21.92 -5.55
C HIS A 395 21.25 -20.51 -5.09
N ARG A 396 22.06 -19.51 -5.46
CA ARG A 396 21.78 -18.09 -5.15
C ARG A 396 20.52 -17.60 -5.87
N TYR A 397 20.25 -18.08 -7.08
CA TYR A 397 19.00 -17.79 -7.77
C TYR A 397 17.79 -18.38 -7.02
N GLY A 398 17.88 -19.61 -6.53
CA GLY A 398 16.86 -20.20 -5.65
C GLY A 398 16.65 -19.37 -4.38
N CYS A 399 17.74 -18.90 -3.75
CA CYS A 399 17.68 -18.02 -2.59
C CYS A 399 16.98 -16.68 -2.91
N LEU A 400 17.18 -16.10 -4.09
CA LEU A 400 16.51 -14.90 -4.55
C LEU A 400 14.98 -15.10 -4.64
N ILE A 401 14.53 -16.26 -5.14
CA ILE A 401 13.09 -16.59 -5.19
C ILE A 401 12.50 -16.63 -3.78
N VAL A 402 13.19 -17.30 -2.83
CA VAL A 402 12.74 -17.38 -1.43
C VAL A 402 12.74 -16.00 -0.76
N ALA A 403 13.80 -15.22 -0.95
CA ALA A 403 13.92 -13.87 -0.40
C ALA A 403 12.81 -12.94 -0.92
N ALA A 404 12.56 -12.93 -2.23
CA ALA A 404 11.50 -12.14 -2.84
C ALA A 404 10.13 -12.59 -2.34
N THR A 405 9.87 -13.89 -2.31
CA THR A 405 8.60 -14.44 -1.82
C THR A 405 8.33 -14.01 -0.39
N GLY A 406 9.31 -14.12 0.51
CA GLY A 406 9.16 -13.73 1.91
C GLY A 406 8.95 -12.24 2.09
N ALA A 407 9.75 -11.41 1.43
CA ALA A 407 9.69 -9.97 1.54
C ALA A 407 8.36 -9.40 0.99
N PHE A 408 7.94 -9.79 -0.21
CA PHE A 408 6.70 -9.28 -0.80
C PHE A 408 5.44 -9.81 -0.09
N ALA A 409 5.39 -11.08 0.31
CA ALA A 409 4.22 -11.65 0.98
C ALA A 409 4.03 -11.16 2.43
N CYS A 410 5.04 -10.59 3.06
CA CYS A 410 4.95 -9.98 4.40
C CYS A 410 4.13 -8.69 4.41
N ILE A 411 4.14 -7.89 3.34
CA ILE A 411 3.65 -6.50 3.32
C ILE A 411 2.13 -6.37 3.45
N PRO A 412 1.28 -7.08 2.67
CA PRO A 412 -0.16 -6.87 2.74
C PRO A 412 -0.77 -7.19 4.11
N PRO A 413 -0.44 -8.31 4.78
CA PRO A 413 -0.95 -8.57 6.12
C PRO A 413 -0.48 -7.51 7.13
N LEU A 414 0.74 -6.98 6.99
CA LEU A 414 1.29 -5.95 7.86
C LEU A 414 0.51 -4.63 7.74
N LEU A 415 0.22 -4.17 6.52
CA LEU A 415 -0.58 -2.97 6.27
C LEU A 415 -2.05 -3.16 6.66
N GLY A 416 -2.61 -4.33 6.39
CA GLY A 416 -3.93 -4.71 6.88
C GLY A 416 -4.02 -4.68 8.40
N TRP A 417 -2.96 -5.12 9.09
CA TRP A 417 -2.88 -5.07 10.55
C TRP A 417 -2.77 -3.65 11.09
N LEU A 418 -1.95 -2.79 10.49
CA LEU A 418 -1.89 -1.37 10.80
C LEU A 418 -3.28 -0.72 10.68
N SER A 419 -3.95 -0.90 9.53
CA SER A 419 -5.25 -0.28 9.26
C SER A 419 -6.35 -0.72 10.22
N SER A 420 -6.32 -1.98 10.70
CA SER A 420 -7.30 -2.51 11.66
C SER A 420 -7.09 -2.05 13.11
N ASN A 421 -5.93 -1.49 13.44
CA ASN A 421 -5.64 -0.94 14.76
C ASN A 421 -5.93 0.57 14.89
N ILE A 422 -6.49 1.20 13.87
CA ILE A 422 -6.83 2.62 13.84
C ILE A 422 -8.34 2.78 13.90
N PHE A 423 -8.84 3.44 14.96
CA PHE A 423 -10.28 3.54 15.22
C PHE A 423 -11.03 4.58 14.40
N SER A 424 -10.33 5.59 13.82
CA SER A 424 -10.97 6.66 13.06
C SER A 424 -10.70 6.50 11.57
N THR A 425 -11.75 6.48 10.76
CA THR A 425 -11.64 6.40 9.29
C THR A 425 -10.85 7.56 8.70
N GLY A 426 -10.98 8.76 9.26
CA GLY A 426 -10.20 9.94 8.86
C GLY A 426 -8.70 9.80 9.14
N SER A 427 -8.34 9.05 10.19
CA SER A 427 -6.95 8.81 10.59
C SER A 427 -6.30 7.66 9.84
N VAL A 428 -7.05 6.71 9.27
CA VAL A 428 -6.49 5.56 8.55
C VAL A 428 -5.62 6.01 7.36
N GLY A 429 -6.17 6.86 6.50
CA GLY A 429 -5.44 7.37 5.33
C GLY A 429 -4.18 8.16 5.73
N LEU A 430 -4.29 8.97 6.80
CA LEU A 430 -3.16 9.73 7.33
C LEU A 430 -2.09 8.83 7.94
N ALA A 431 -2.49 7.84 8.77
CA ALA A 431 -1.55 6.93 9.40
C ALA A 431 -0.80 6.07 8.37
N ILE A 432 -1.47 5.64 7.30
CA ILE A 432 -0.84 4.93 6.19
C ILE A 432 0.11 5.86 5.42
N ALA A 433 -0.29 7.12 5.16
CA ALA A 433 0.59 8.08 4.51
C ALA A 433 1.83 8.39 5.36
N LEU A 434 1.67 8.54 6.69
CA LEU A 434 2.81 8.70 7.61
C LEU A 434 3.68 7.44 7.67
N ASN A 435 3.07 6.25 7.68
CA ASN A 435 3.80 4.99 7.64
C ASN A 435 4.68 4.88 6.39
N ILE A 436 4.16 5.26 5.23
CA ILE A 436 4.89 5.21 3.97
C ILE A 436 5.90 6.37 3.87
N GLY A 437 5.50 7.60 4.20
CA GLY A 437 6.36 8.77 4.09
C GLY A 437 7.49 8.79 5.13
N LEU A 438 7.19 8.52 6.41
CA LEU A 438 8.17 8.59 7.50
C LEU A 438 8.99 7.33 7.69
N ALA A 439 8.45 6.17 7.35
CA ALA A 439 9.14 4.89 7.53
C ALA A 439 9.47 4.23 6.19
N GLY A 440 8.51 4.20 5.27
CA GLY A 440 8.67 3.56 3.97
C GLY A 440 9.72 4.24 3.10
N ALA A 441 9.64 5.55 2.88
CA ALA A 441 10.59 6.27 2.02
C ALA A 441 12.04 6.21 2.54
N PRO A 442 12.32 6.48 3.83
CA PRO A 442 13.68 6.29 4.38
C PRO A 442 14.15 4.83 4.30
N GLY A 443 13.28 3.84 4.54
CA GLY A 443 13.61 2.43 4.39
C GLY A 443 13.96 2.08 2.94
N GLN A 444 13.21 2.59 1.97
CA GLN A 444 13.50 2.40 0.55
C GLN A 444 14.81 3.06 0.13
N ILE A 445 15.13 4.26 0.64
CA ILE A 445 16.41 4.93 0.40
C ILE A 445 17.56 4.06 0.95
N ALA A 446 17.41 3.52 2.16
CA ALA A 446 18.39 2.59 2.71
C ALA A 446 18.57 1.36 1.80
N GLY A 447 17.47 0.80 1.26
CA GLY A 447 17.49 -0.32 0.34
C GLY A 447 18.23 -0.08 -0.96
N VAL A 448 18.21 1.17 -1.44
CA VAL A 448 19.01 1.58 -2.61
C VAL A 448 20.50 1.70 -2.26
N TRP A 449 20.82 2.21 -1.08
CA TRP A 449 22.19 2.50 -0.67
C TRP A 449 23.02 1.25 -0.35
N ILE A 450 22.40 0.19 0.14
CA ILE A 450 23.11 -1.02 0.58
C ILE A 450 23.59 -1.93 -0.57
N TYR A 451 23.08 -1.74 -1.80
CA TYR A 451 23.54 -2.48 -2.98
C TYR A 451 24.60 -1.69 -3.72
N LYS A 452 25.83 -1.84 -3.26
CA LYS A 452 26.97 -1.14 -3.80
C LYS A 452 27.45 -1.79 -5.10
N ALA A 453 27.75 -0.96 -6.09
CA ALA A 453 28.18 -1.45 -7.40
C ALA A 453 29.53 -2.14 -7.39
N ASP A 454 30.44 -1.76 -6.48
CA ASP A 454 31.75 -2.37 -6.26
C ASP A 454 31.66 -3.80 -5.64
N GLU A 455 30.50 -4.15 -5.08
CA GLU A 455 30.24 -5.48 -4.56
C GLU A 455 29.57 -6.42 -5.58
N ALA A 456 29.33 -5.99 -6.81
CA ALA A 456 28.61 -6.78 -7.80
C ALA A 456 29.30 -8.13 -8.11
N GLU A 457 30.62 -8.12 -8.28
CA GLU A 457 31.43 -9.30 -8.59
C GLU A 457 31.46 -10.34 -7.45
N ILE A 458 31.36 -9.86 -6.19
CA ILE A 458 31.32 -10.72 -5.00
C ILE A 458 29.89 -11.05 -4.54
N GLY A 459 28.88 -10.59 -5.31
CA GLY A 459 27.47 -10.96 -5.14
C GLY A 459 26.73 -10.18 -4.06
N TYR A 460 27.06 -8.91 -3.85
CA TYR A 460 26.35 -7.97 -2.98
C TYR A 460 26.22 -8.40 -1.49
N PRO A 461 27.29 -8.80 -0.81
CA PRO A 461 27.21 -9.28 0.56
C PRO A 461 26.61 -8.27 1.53
N THR A 462 27.00 -6.99 1.44
CA THR A 462 26.44 -5.92 2.31
C THR A 462 24.93 -5.82 2.17
N GLY A 463 24.41 -5.85 0.93
CA GLY A 463 22.97 -5.81 0.66
C GLY A 463 22.23 -7.02 1.25
N HIS A 464 22.76 -8.23 1.04
CA HIS A 464 22.12 -9.45 1.53
C HIS A 464 22.14 -9.56 3.06
N TRP A 465 23.26 -9.29 3.73
CA TRP A 465 23.33 -9.31 5.20
C TRP A 465 22.43 -8.24 5.84
N THR A 466 22.39 -7.03 5.29
CA THR A 466 21.54 -5.96 5.81
C THR A 466 20.06 -6.31 5.67
N ASN A 467 19.63 -6.80 4.50
CA ASN A 467 18.24 -7.23 4.28
C ASN A 467 17.86 -8.41 5.18
N CYS A 468 18.76 -9.36 5.41
CA CYS A 468 18.58 -10.47 6.34
C CYS A 468 18.31 -9.93 7.77
N GLY A 469 19.18 -9.05 8.26
CA GLY A 469 19.05 -8.47 9.61
C GLY A 469 17.74 -7.67 9.78
N LEU A 470 17.38 -6.87 8.78
CA LEU A 470 16.14 -6.09 8.82
C LEU A 470 14.90 -6.96 8.76
N LEU A 471 14.87 -8.04 7.99
CA LEU A 471 13.73 -8.97 7.97
C LEU A 471 13.60 -9.75 9.28
N PHE A 472 14.70 -10.13 9.93
CA PHE A 472 14.63 -10.67 11.30
C PHE A 472 14.10 -9.62 12.30
N PHE A 473 14.53 -8.36 12.18
CA PHE A 473 13.96 -7.27 12.98
C PHE A 473 12.44 -7.14 12.76
N VAL A 474 11.97 -7.23 11.51
CA VAL A 474 10.53 -7.23 11.18
C VAL A 474 9.82 -8.41 11.84
N ALA A 475 10.37 -9.62 11.75
CA ALA A 475 9.78 -10.81 12.34
C ALA A 475 9.61 -10.67 13.86
N VAL A 476 10.69 -10.27 14.55
CA VAL A 476 10.67 -10.02 16.00
C VAL A 476 9.71 -8.89 16.36
N GLY A 477 9.74 -7.77 15.62
CA GLY A 477 8.84 -6.64 15.84
C GLY A 477 7.36 -7.03 15.72
N CYS A 478 7.00 -7.84 14.71
CA CYS A 478 5.64 -8.37 14.55
C CYS A 478 5.22 -9.24 15.73
N VAL A 479 6.11 -10.12 16.23
CA VAL A 479 5.83 -10.97 17.40
C VAL A 479 5.63 -10.10 18.65
N LEU A 480 6.50 -9.13 18.90
CA LEU A 480 6.41 -8.24 20.06
C LEU A 480 5.12 -7.41 20.03
N LEU A 481 4.77 -6.81 18.89
CA LEU A 481 3.50 -6.08 18.74
C LEU A 481 2.29 -7.00 18.97
N ARG A 482 2.32 -8.24 18.47
CA ARG A 482 1.24 -9.21 18.70
C ARG A 482 1.08 -9.57 20.18
N VAL A 483 2.18 -9.81 20.88
CA VAL A 483 2.17 -10.08 22.33
C VAL A 483 1.59 -8.89 23.10
N TYR A 484 2.03 -7.68 22.75
CA TYR A 484 1.53 -6.45 23.33
C TYR A 484 0.01 -6.28 23.14
N TYR A 485 -0.48 -6.42 21.89
CA TYR A 485 -1.93 -6.31 21.64
C TYR A 485 -2.72 -7.43 22.32
N GLY A 486 -2.19 -8.66 22.34
CA GLY A 486 -2.80 -9.78 23.04
C GLY A 486 -2.94 -9.52 24.55
N TRP A 487 -1.89 -8.98 25.19
CA TRP A 487 -1.91 -8.60 26.59
C TRP A 487 -2.89 -7.46 26.87
N LYS A 488 -2.93 -6.43 26.01
CA LYS A 488 -3.85 -5.31 26.13
C LYS A 488 -5.30 -5.74 25.99
N ASN A 489 -5.61 -6.59 24.99
CA ASN A 489 -6.97 -7.08 24.79
C ASN A 489 -7.47 -7.89 25.99
N ARG A 490 -6.62 -8.74 26.59
CA ARG A 490 -6.99 -9.48 27.80
C ARG A 490 -7.40 -8.57 28.96
N ARG A 491 -6.79 -7.38 29.09
CA ARG A 491 -7.12 -6.40 30.14
C ARG A 491 -8.41 -5.63 29.89
N LEU A 492 -8.94 -5.64 28.68
CA LEU A 492 -10.21 -5.00 28.35
C LEU A 492 -11.42 -5.93 28.59
N TYR A 493 -11.17 -7.24 28.76
CA TYR A 493 -12.20 -8.24 29.04
C TYR A 493 -12.20 -8.70 30.51
N VAL A 494 -11.36 -8.15 31.32
CA VAL A 494 -11.36 -8.26 32.80
C VAL A 494 -11.80 -6.94 33.44
#